data_dca5752aaee215b5446928f2f32a3867
#
_entry.id   dca5752aaee215b5446928f2f32a3867
#
_cell.length_a   1.000
_cell.length_b   1.000
_cell.length_c   1.000
_cell.angle_alpha   90.00
_cell.angle_beta   90.00
_cell.angle_gamma   90.00
#
_symmetry.space_group_name_H-M   'P 1'
#
loop_
_entity.id
_entity.type
_entity.pdbx_description
1 polymer ?
#
loop_
_entity_poly.entity_id
_entity_poly.type
_entity_poly.pdbx_seq_one_letter_code
_entity_poly.pdbx_strand_id
1 'polypeptide(L)'
;SRFPLTPNSGYLPDDLTCNDYLAQLAGYDLRGGTVVSGSFQAFDQSYLLDALHTLGPLFVGVTQLPATVTDQEILDLDSGGVRAVRFNLKRGGSEDVRHLDSMARRVHELAGWHVELYVDSRELDDMSGTLAALPAVSIDHLGLMREGFGTLLKLAEKGVRVKATGFGRVNFDVPTALKQLYAANPQALMFGTDLPSTRAPRPYADSDFLLVAETLGEEAARAVFFDNAADFYQVLRQQSTHGRA
;
A
#
# COMPACT_ATOMS: atom_id res chain seq x y z
N SER A 1 2.47 13.96 -20.64
CA SER A 1 3.07 12.90 -19.81
C SER A 1 3.77 11.86 -20.68
N ARG A 2 4.91 11.34 -20.26
CA ARG A 2 5.63 10.22 -20.94
C ARG A 2 4.85 8.90 -20.78
N PHE A 3 4.06 8.81 -19.72
CA PHE A 3 3.19 7.67 -19.40
C PHE A 3 1.74 8.14 -19.42
N PRO A 4 0.94 7.76 -20.42
CA PRO A 4 -0.43 8.22 -20.55
C PRO A 4 -1.30 7.63 -19.45
N LEU A 5 -2.22 8.44 -18.91
CA LEU A 5 -3.18 8.03 -17.91
C LEU A 5 -4.55 7.73 -18.54
N THR A 6 -5.28 6.80 -17.95
CA THR A 6 -6.65 6.46 -18.30
C THR A 6 -7.61 7.17 -17.33
N PRO A 7 -8.54 8.02 -17.82
CA PRO A 7 -9.52 8.66 -16.95
C PRO A 7 -10.33 7.62 -16.15
N ASN A 8 -10.44 7.83 -14.84
CA ASN A 8 -11.31 7.03 -13.99
C ASN A 8 -12.45 7.89 -13.48
N SER A 9 -13.67 7.61 -13.93
CA SER A 9 -14.86 8.43 -13.66
C SER A 9 -14.64 9.91 -14.01
N GLY A 10 -14.01 10.20 -15.15
CA GLY A 10 -13.70 11.54 -15.62
C GLY A 10 -12.55 12.26 -14.89
N TYR A 11 -11.93 11.62 -13.92
CA TYR A 11 -10.80 12.20 -13.15
C TYR A 11 -9.46 11.77 -13.72
N LEU A 12 -8.58 12.76 -13.87
CA LEU A 12 -7.15 12.59 -14.08
C LEU A 12 -6.40 13.41 -13.00
N PRO A 13 -5.40 12.85 -12.34
CA PRO A 13 -4.58 13.60 -11.40
C PRO A 13 -3.62 14.55 -12.13
N ASP A 14 -3.12 15.55 -11.40
CA ASP A 14 -1.94 16.27 -11.79
C ASP A 14 -0.70 15.36 -11.76
N ASP A 15 0.32 15.73 -12.52
CA ASP A 15 1.59 15.00 -12.51
C ASP A 15 2.30 15.19 -11.16
N LEU A 16 2.82 14.09 -10.60
CA LEU A 16 3.81 14.09 -9.52
C LEU A 16 4.97 13.20 -9.97
N THR A 17 6.13 13.81 -10.21
CA THR A 17 7.32 13.07 -10.60
C THR A 17 8.10 12.53 -9.38
N CYS A 18 9.05 11.60 -9.63
CA CYS A 18 9.96 11.15 -8.57
C CYS A 18 10.74 12.32 -7.95
N ASN A 19 11.15 13.31 -8.75
CA ASN A 19 11.85 14.48 -8.25
C ASN A 19 10.96 15.36 -7.35
N ASP A 20 9.69 15.55 -7.73
CA ASP A 20 8.73 16.31 -6.91
C ASP A 20 8.49 15.60 -5.58
N TYR A 21 8.34 14.28 -5.60
CA TYR A 21 8.20 13.45 -4.40
C TYR A 21 9.41 13.59 -3.47
N LEU A 22 10.62 13.42 -3.99
CA LEU A 22 11.85 13.55 -3.21
C LEU A 22 12.04 14.98 -2.66
N ALA A 23 11.69 16.01 -3.44
CA ALA A 23 11.75 17.39 -3.00
C ALA A 23 10.77 17.69 -1.84
N GLN A 24 9.54 17.15 -1.92
CA GLN A 24 8.56 17.31 -0.83
C GLN A 24 8.99 16.62 0.47
N LEU A 25 9.78 15.54 0.38
CA LEU A 25 10.23 14.77 1.53
C LEU A 25 11.69 15.05 1.92
N ALA A 26 12.32 16.09 1.38
CA ALA A 26 13.73 16.43 1.65
C ALA A 26 14.05 16.71 3.13
N GLY A 27 13.04 17.05 3.93
CA GLY A 27 13.16 17.28 5.39
C GLY A 27 13.15 16.00 6.24
N TYR A 28 12.93 14.83 5.63
CA TYR A 28 12.83 13.55 6.32
C TYR A 28 14.04 12.66 6.03
N ASP A 29 14.37 11.76 6.96
CA ASP A 29 15.32 10.67 6.72
C ASP A 29 14.62 9.55 5.92
N LEU A 30 14.37 9.81 4.64
CA LEU A 30 13.67 8.91 3.74
C LEU A 30 14.54 7.70 3.42
N ARG A 31 14.16 6.52 3.91
CA ARG A 31 14.92 5.27 3.76
C ARG A 31 14.39 4.35 2.65
N GLY A 32 13.27 4.68 2.05
CA GLY A 32 12.62 3.89 1.02
C GLY A 32 11.14 4.20 0.95
N GLY A 33 10.40 3.45 0.15
CA GLY A 33 8.99 3.69 0.02
C GLY A 33 8.28 2.72 -0.92
N THR A 34 6.98 2.90 -1.03
CA THR A 34 6.14 2.11 -1.92
C THR A 34 5.47 3.00 -2.94
N VAL A 35 5.70 2.71 -4.23
CA VAL A 35 5.00 3.35 -5.34
C VAL A 35 3.76 2.53 -5.68
N VAL A 36 2.59 3.12 -5.51
CA VAL A 36 1.30 2.42 -5.61
C VAL A 36 0.52 2.89 -6.82
N SER A 37 0.09 1.95 -7.68
CA SER A 37 -0.77 2.24 -8.82
C SER A 37 -2.13 2.79 -8.40
N GLY A 38 -2.51 3.92 -8.96
CA GLY A 38 -3.87 4.44 -8.85
C GLY A 38 -4.78 3.86 -9.93
N SER A 39 -6.09 4.12 -9.81
CA SER A 39 -7.09 3.65 -10.77
C SER A 39 -6.91 4.17 -12.20
N PHE A 40 -6.22 5.30 -12.33
CA PHE A 40 -5.95 5.97 -13.61
C PHE A 40 -4.72 5.44 -14.35
N GLN A 41 -3.99 4.50 -13.78
CA GLN A 41 -2.91 3.76 -14.46
C GLN A 41 -3.38 2.44 -15.05
N ALA A 42 -4.62 2.03 -14.75
CA ALA A 42 -5.18 0.77 -15.22
C ALA A 42 -4.19 -0.41 -15.02
N PHE A 43 -3.83 -1.10 -16.09
CA PHE A 43 -2.88 -2.22 -16.08
C PHE A 43 -1.54 -1.87 -16.74
N ASP A 44 -1.15 -0.59 -16.79
CA ASP A 44 0.17 -0.17 -17.25
C ASP A 44 1.17 -0.19 -16.08
N GLN A 45 2.29 -0.87 -16.25
CA GLN A 45 3.39 -0.94 -15.29
C GLN A 45 4.64 -0.20 -15.76
N SER A 46 4.64 0.35 -16.96
CA SER A 46 5.83 0.98 -17.54
C SER A 46 6.31 2.18 -16.72
N TYR A 47 5.39 3.02 -16.26
CA TYR A 47 5.69 4.15 -15.38
C TYR A 47 6.22 3.69 -14.01
N LEU A 48 5.70 2.56 -13.49
CA LEU A 48 6.08 2.03 -12.18
C LEU A 48 7.53 1.54 -12.20
N LEU A 49 7.88 0.75 -13.21
CA LEU A 49 9.25 0.26 -13.38
C LEU A 49 10.26 1.40 -13.59
N ASP A 50 9.89 2.44 -14.34
CA ASP A 50 10.69 3.65 -14.51
C ASP A 50 10.88 4.42 -13.19
N ALA A 51 9.81 4.53 -12.40
CA ALA A 51 9.87 5.18 -11.09
C ALA A 51 10.75 4.38 -10.11
N LEU A 52 10.62 3.05 -10.05
CA LEU A 52 11.44 2.20 -9.19
C LEU A 52 12.92 2.26 -9.58
N HIS A 53 13.23 2.25 -10.88
CA HIS A 53 14.59 2.44 -11.37
C HIS A 53 15.18 3.80 -10.95
N THR A 54 14.37 4.86 -10.99
CA THR A 54 14.78 6.21 -10.62
C THR A 54 14.98 6.38 -9.11
N LEU A 55 14.07 5.81 -8.30
CA LEU A 55 14.06 5.95 -6.83
C LEU A 55 15.07 5.02 -6.15
N GLY A 56 15.44 3.92 -6.81
CA GLY A 56 16.45 2.99 -6.33
C GLY A 56 15.90 1.80 -5.51
N PRO A 57 16.78 0.90 -5.06
CA PRO A 57 16.44 -0.47 -4.62
C PRO A 57 15.70 -0.55 -3.28
N LEU A 58 15.56 0.54 -2.54
CA LEU A 58 14.77 0.59 -1.32
C LEU A 58 13.31 1.02 -1.56
N PHE A 59 12.97 1.26 -2.84
CA PHE A 59 11.58 1.51 -3.25
C PHE A 59 11.01 0.27 -3.93
N VAL A 60 9.76 -0.04 -3.62
CA VAL A 60 9.04 -1.18 -4.17
C VAL A 60 7.72 -0.76 -4.81
N GLY A 61 7.22 -1.61 -5.73
CA GLY A 61 6.01 -1.34 -6.48
C GLY A 61 4.80 -2.11 -5.96
N VAL A 62 3.64 -1.48 -6.05
CA VAL A 62 2.33 -2.12 -5.92
C VAL A 62 1.55 -1.81 -7.19
N THR A 63 1.12 -2.84 -7.92
CA THR A 63 0.49 -2.67 -9.22
C THR A 63 -0.87 -3.36 -9.33
N GLN A 64 -1.64 -2.98 -10.34
CA GLN A 64 -2.87 -3.66 -10.74
C GLN A 64 -2.55 -4.59 -11.90
N LEU A 65 -3.08 -5.80 -11.86
CA LEU A 65 -2.87 -6.81 -12.90
C LEU A 65 -4.21 -7.41 -13.33
N PRO A 66 -4.40 -7.74 -14.62
CA PRO A 66 -5.55 -8.51 -15.04
C PRO A 66 -5.41 -9.98 -14.62
N ALA A 67 -6.52 -10.68 -14.43
CA ALA A 67 -6.50 -12.12 -14.10
C ALA A 67 -5.82 -12.98 -15.17
N THR A 68 -5.69 -12.44 -16.38
CA THR A 68 -5.01 -13.09 -17.53
C THR A 68 -3.49 -12.92 -17.54
N VAL A 69 -2.92 -12.17 -16.57
CA VAL A 69 -1.45 -12.00 -16.46
C VAL A 69 -0.75 -13.36 -16.40
N THR A 70 0.34 -13.52 -17.12
CA THR A 70 1.12 -14.77 -17.12
C THR A 70 2.05 -14.87 -15.91
N ASP A 71 2.48 -16.09 -15.56
CA ASP A 71 3.46 -16.30 -14.48
C ASP A 71 4.78 -15.60 -14.78
N GLN A 72 5.22 -15.61 -16.05
CA GLN A 72 6.44 -14.94 -16.46
C GLN A 72 6.36 -13.43 -16.27
N GLU A 73 5.24 -12.79 -16.62
CA GLU A 73 5.04 -11.34 -16.38
C GLU A 73 5.09 -11.00 -14.89
N ILE A 74 4.54 -11.85 -14.01
CA ILE A 74 4.65 -11.66 -12.55
C ILE A 74 6.11 -11.73 -12.10
N LEU A 75 6.88 -12.71 -12.57
CA LEU A 75 8.29 -12.87 -12.23
C LEU A 75 9.17 -11.74 -12.79
N ASP A 76 8.86 -11.26 -13.99
CA ASP A 76 9.55 -10.10 -14.59
C ASP A 76 9.30 -8.82 -13.78
N LEU A 77 8.06 -8.61 -13.34
CA LEU A 77 7.70 -7.49 -12.47
C LEU A 77 8.34 -7.61 -11.08
N ASP A 78 8.43 -8.82 -10.52
CA ASP A 78 9.15 -9.07 -9.26
C ASP A 78 10.63 -8.68 -9.38
N SER A 79 11.27 -9.07 -10.47
CA SER A 79 12.64 -8.69 -10.79
C SER A 79 12.81 -7.17 -10.92
N GLY A 80 11.76 -6.47 -11.37
CA GLY A 80 11.67 -5.02 -11.47
C GLY A 80 11.36 -4.30 -10.15
N GLY A 81 11.17 -5.04 -9.04
CA GLY A 81 10.94 -4.46 -7.70
C GLY A 81 9.47 -4.38 -7.28
N VAL A 82 8.54 -4.96 -8.03
CA VAL A 82 7.12 -5.05 -7.62
C VAL A 82 6.97 -6.08 -6.49
N ARG A 83 6.10 -5.83 -5.52
CA ARG A 83 5.90 -6.68 -4.33
C ARG A 83 4.44 -6.95 -3.97
N ALA A 84 3.51 -6.35 -4.68
CA ALA A 84 2.10 -6.59 -4.42
C ALA A 84 1.22 -6.39 -5.65
N VAL A 85 0.09 -7.11 -5.67
CA VAL A 85 -1.02 -6.85 -6.56
C VAL A 85 -2.13 -6.09 -5.83
N ARG A 86 -2.69 -5.07 -6.46
CA ARG A 86 -3.70 -4.18 -5.86
C ARG A 86 -5.09 -4.42 -6.41
N PHE A 87 -6.06 -4.48 -5.50
CA PHE A 87 -7.49 -4.42 -5.78
C PHE A 87 -8.07 -3.10 -5.29
N ASN A 88 -8.51 -2.27 -6.22
CA ASN A 88 -9.08 -0.96 -5.93
C ASN A 88 -10.60 -1.04 -5.92
N LEU A 89 -11.19 -1.56 -4.85
CA LEU A 89 -12.64 -1.77 -4.75
C LEU A 89 -13.38 -0.45 -4.58
N LYS A 90 -12.76 0.53 -3.93
CA LYS A 90 -13.36 1.84 -3.68
C LYS A 90 -13.53 2.70 -4.94
N ARG A 91 -12.60 2.63 -5.89
CA ARG A 91 -12.57 3.50 -7.07
C ARG A 91 -12.69 2.73 -8.38
N GLY A 92 -12.51 1.41 -8.34
CA GLY A 92 -12.41 0.59 -9.55
C GLY A 92 -11.09 0.80 -10.31
N GLY A 93 -11.04 0.34 -11.55
CA GLY A 93 -9.83 0.42 -12.39
C GLY A 93 -8.80 -0.68 -12.12
N SER A 94 -9.10 -1.60 -11.24
CA SER A 94 -8.35 -2.84 -11.00
C SER A 94 -9.14 -4.06 -11.48
N GLU A 95 -8.59 -5.25 -11.29
CA GLU A 95 -9.29 -6.52 -11.55
C GLU A 95 -10.51 -6.70 -10.63
N ASP A 96 -11.46 -7.51 -11.07
CA ASP A 96 -12.68 -7.83 -10.35
C ASP A 96 -12.37 -8.63 -9.07
N VAL A 97 -13.06 -8.31 -7.97
CA VAL A 97 -12.87 -8.92 -6.66
C VAL A 97 -13.09 -10.44 -6.64
N ARG A 98 -13.88 -10.98 -7.57
CA ARG A 98 -14.05 -12.45 -7.72
C ARG A 98 -12.74 -13.19 -7.97
N HIS A 99 -11.71 -12.51 -8.50
CA HIS A 99 -10.39 -13.08 -8.75
C HIS A 99 -9.42 -12.88 -7.58
N LEU A 100 -9.84 -12.21 -6.48
CA LEU A 100 -8.99 -11.85 -5.36
C LEU A 100 -8.29 -13.07 -4.75
N ASP A 101 -9.03 -14.12 -4.38
CA ASP A 101 -8.45 -15.30 -3.70
C ASP A 101 -7.43 -16.02 -4.60
N SER A 102 -7.81 -16.30 -5.83
CA SER A 102 -6.94 -17.02 -6.76
C SER A 102 -5.68 -16.22 -7.11
N MET A 103 -5.80 -14.93 -7.36
CA MET A 103 -4.66 -14.07 -7.67
C MET A 103 -3.76 -13.87 -6.44
N ALA A 104 -4.32 -13.65 -5.25
CA ALA A 104 -3.53 -13.49 -4.03
C ALA A 104 -2.66 -14.71 -3.74
N ARG A 105 -3.21 -15.92 -3.86
CA ARG A 105 -2.45 -17.16 -3.67
C ARG A 105 -1.40 -17.35 -4.75
N ARG A 106 -1.76 -17.12 -6.01
CA ARG A 106 -0.85 -17.25 -7.14
C ARG A 106 0.36 -16.34 -7.06
N VAL A 107 0.17 -15.03 -6.83
CA VAL A 107 1.29 -14.08 -6.74
C VAL A 107 2.14 -14.34 -5.51
N HIS A 108 1.54 -14.84 -4.42
CA HIS A 108 2.29 -15.22 -3.23
C HIS A 108 3.15 -16.48 -3.47
N GLU A 109 2.60 -17.51 -4.11
CA GLU A 109 3.33 -18.74 -4.44
C GLU A 109 4.50 -18.48 -5.40
N LEU A 110 4.27 -17.65 -6.44
CA LEU A 110 5.27 -17.35 -7.46
C LEU A 110 6.39 -16.44 -6.97
N ALA A 111 6.05 -15.37 -6.23
CA ALA A 111 6.97 -14.28 -5.94
C ALA A 111 6.95 -13.81 -4.47
N GLY A 112 6.15 -14.44 -3.61
CA GLY A 112 6.00 -14.01 -2.21
C GLY A 112 5.24 -12.69 -2.04
N TRP A 113 4.54 -12.21 -3.08
CA TRP A 113 3.79 -10.97 -3.01
C TRP A 113 2.58 -11.07 -2.09
N HIS A 114 2.12 -9.92 -1.63
CA HIS A 114 0.85 -9.79 -0.94
C HIS A 114 -0.22 -9.15 -1.84
N VAL A 115 -1.46 -9.17 -1.38
CA VAL A 115 -2.54 -8.41 -1.97
C VAL A 115 -2.80 -7.14 -1.16
N GLU A 116 -2.96 -6.02 -1.86
CA GLU A 116 -3.29 -4.73 -1.28
C GLU A 116 -4.72 -4.33 -1.68
N LEU A 117 -5.53 -3.91 -0.70
CA LEU A 117 -6.92 -3.53 -0.91
C LEU A 117 -7.16 -2.05 -0.58
N TYR A 118 -7.67 -1.31 -1.56
CA TYR A 118 -8.32 -0.03 -1.32
C TYR A 118 -9.82 -0.26 -1.22
N VAL A 119 -10.31 -0.45 0.00
CA VAL A 119 -11.68 -0.88 0.31
C VAL A 119 -12.28 -0.02 1.42
N ASP A 120 -13.58 0.14 1.39
CA ASP A 120 -14.36 0.72 2.48
C ASP A 120 -14.54 -0.33 3.57
N SER A 121 -14.20 -0.01 4.82
CA SER A 121 -14.28 -0.98 5.91
C SER A 121 -15.68 -1.55 6.17
N ARG A 122 -16.73 -0.86 5.73
CA ARG A 122 -18.10 -1.36 5.78
C ARG A 122 -18.33 -2.63 4.94
N GLU A 123 -17.47 -2.86 3.95
CA GLU A 123 -17.50 -4.04 3.09
C GLU A 123 -16.67 -5.21 3.65
N LEU A 124 -15.88 -4.97 4.72
CA LEU A 124 -14.97 -5.98 5.28
C LEU A 124 -15.68 -7.17 5.94
N ASP A 125 -16.89 -6.98 6.48
CA ASP A 125 -17.62 -8.09 7.12
C ASP A 125 -17.86 -9.24 6.16
N ASP A 126 -18.30 -8.94 4.94
CA ASP A 126 -18.57 -9.93 3.88
C ASP A 126 -17.29 -10.61 3.36
N MET A 127 -16.14 -9.95 3.47
CA MET A 127 -14.86 -10.43 2.97
C MET A 127 -13.96 -11.01 4.08
N SER A 128 -14.30 -10.83 5.35
CA SER A 128 -13.39 -11.07 6.47
C SER A 128 -12.86 -12.51 6.54
N GLY A 129 -13.70 -13.48 6.23
CA GLY A 129 -13.30 -14.89 6.16
C GLY A 129 -12.25 -15.16 5.08
N THR A 130 -12.47 -14.61 3.89
CA THR A 130 -11.53 -14.71 2.77
C THR A 130 -10.21 -14.03 3.10
N LEU A 131 -10.26 -12.76 3.54
CA LEU A 131 -9.06 -11.97 3.83
C LEU A 131 -8.19 -12.60 4.93
N ALA A 132 -8.82 -13.17 5.97
CA ALA A 132 -8.10 -13.86 7.04
C ALA A 132 -7.45 -15.18 6.60
N ALA A 133 -7.87 -15.76 5.48
CA ALA A 133 -7.35 -17.01 4.93
C ALA A 133 -6.31 -16.80 3.82
N LEU A 134 -6.12 -15.55 3.36
CA LEU A 134 -5.09 -15.23 2.36
C LEU A 134 -3.70 -15.23 2.97
N PRO A 135 -2.65 -15.54 2.18
CA PRO A 135 -1.27 -15.62 2.68
C PRO A 135 -0.76 -14.31 3.27
N ALA A 136 -1.02 -13.18 2.60
CA ALA A 136 -0.60 -11.87 3.05
C ALA A 136 -1.51 -10.78 2.45
N VAL A 137 -1.97 -9.85 3.31
CA VAL A 137 -2.95 -8.82 2.95
C VAL A 137 -2.57 -7.49 3.59
N SER A 138 -2.74 -6.39 2.86
CA SER A 138 -2.74 -5.05 3.43
C SER A 138 -4.01 -4.28 3.04
N ILE A 139 -4.46 -3.38 3.92
CA ILE A 139 -5.63 -2.52 3.71
C ILE A 139 -5.19 -1.06 3.76
N ASP A 140 -5.60 -0.29 2.74
CA ASP A 140 -5.26 1.12 2.60
C ASP A 140 -6.03 2.01 3.60
N HIS A 141 -5.38 3.11 3.99
CA HIS A 141 -5.98 4.28 4.64
C HIS A 141 -6.87 3.95 5.85
N LEU A 142 -6.37 3.10 6.77
CA LEU A 142 -7.08 2.71 8.00
C LEU A 142 -8.52 2.17 7.74
N GLY A 143 -8.80 1.70 6.50
CA GLY A 143 -10.12 1.19 6.11
C GLY A 143 -11.18 2.26 5.88
N LEU A 144 -10.85 3.55 5.91
CA LEU A 144 -11.67 4.71 5.56
C LEU A 144 -12.81 5.05 6.54
N MET A 145 -13.62 4.08 6.97
CA MET A 145 -14.88 4.34 7.67
C MET A 145 -14.91 3.70 9.06
N ARG A 146 -15.55 4.41 10.01
CA ARG A 146 -15.66 3.95 11.39
C ARG A 146 -16.51 2.68 11.52
N GLU A 147 -17.56 2.57 10.72
CA GLU A 147 -18.58 1.54 10.84
C GLU A 147 -18.04 0.12 10.69
N GLY A 148 -17.00 -0.08 9.87
CA GLY A 148 -16.33 -1.38 9.70
C GLY A 148 -15.03 -1.54 10.49
N PHE A 149 -14.68 -0.57 11.33
CA PHE A 149 -13.38 -0.55 12.01
C PHE A 149 -13.19 -1.73 12.98
N GLY A 150 -14.27 -2.23 13.60
CA GLY A 150 -14.21 -3.41 14.46
C GLY A 150 -13.78 -4.67 13.73
N THR A 151 -14.19 -4.84 12.48
CA THR A 151 -13.75 -5.96 11.64
C THR A 151 -12.31 -5.77 11.16
N LEU A 152 -11.90 -4.53 10.87
CA LEU A 152 -10.50 -4.22 10.58
C LEU A 152 -9.57 -4.59 11.74
N LEU A 153 -9.96 -4.31 13.00
CA LEU A 153 -9.20 -4.71 14.18
C LEU A 153 -9.03 -6.23 14.27
N LYS A 154 -10.11 -7.00 14.08
CA LYS A 154 -10.06 -8.47 14.09
C LYS A 154 -9.19 -9.02 12.96
N LEU A 155 -9.15 -8.38 11.80
CA LEU A 155 -8.27 -8.74 10.70
C LEU A 155 -6.80 -8.42 11.04
N ALA A 156 -6.52 -7.28 11.68
CA ALA A 156 -5.19 -6.92 12.14
C ALA A 156 -4.64 -7.91 13.19
N GLU A 157 -5.47 -8.38 14.13
CA GLU A 157 -5.14 -9.45 15.09
C GLU A 157 -4.72 -10.75 14.38
N LYS A 158 -5.29 -11.02 13.20
CA LYS A 158 -4.99 -12.19 12.36
C LYS A 158 -3.80 -11.98 11.39
N GLY A 159 -3.12 -10.83 11.47
CA GLY A 159 -1.92 -10.54 10.69
C GLY A 159 -2.14 -9.71 9.43
N VAL A 160 -3.37 -9.28 9.13
CA VAL A 160 -3.61 -8.31 8.05
C VAL A 160 -2.93 -6.99 8.40
N ARG A 161 -2.17 -6.44 7.45
CA ARG A 161 -1.50 -5.15 7.62
C ARG A 161 -2.45 -4.01 7.28
N VAL A 162 -2.23 -2.86 7.89
CA VAL A 162 -3.07 -1.68 7.71
C VAL A 162 -2.18 -0.47 7.46
N LYS A 163 -2.41 0.21 6.35
CA LYS A 163 -1.67 1.42 6.04
C LYS A 163 -2.20 2.61 6.84
N ALA A 164 -1.37 3.14 7.71
CA ALA A 164 -1.58 4.40 8.41
C ALA A 164 -1.25 5.57 7.45
N THR A 165 -2.11 5.77 6.48
CA THR A 165 -1.99 6.73 5.38
C THR A 165 -3.31 7.46 5.17
N GLY A 166 -3.28 8.59 4.45
CA GLY A 166 -4.49 9.25 4.00
C GLY A 166 -5.41 9.67 5.15
N PHE A 167 -4.88 10.26 6.21
CA PHE A 167 -5.67 10.66 7.39
C PHE A 167 -6.79 11.66 7.07
N GLY A 168 -6.67 12.39 5.97
CA GLY A 168 -7.75 13.23 5.45
C GLY A 168 -8.90 12.49 4.77
N ARG A 169 -8.83 11.16 4.64
CA ARG A 169 -9.85 10.31 4.00
C ARG A 169 -10.79 9.62 4.97
N VAL A 170 -10.41 9.54 6.25
CA VAL A 170 -11.16 8.79 7.26
C VAL A 170 -12.20 9.68 7.95
N ASN A 171 -13.26 9.06 8.49
CA ASN A 171 -14.36 9.75 9.19
C ASN A 171 -14.32 9.55 10.71
N PHE A 172 -13.16 9.24 11.28
CA PHE A 172 -12.98 8.94 12.71
C PHE A 172 -11.70 9.56 13.27
N ASP A 173 -11.54 9.50 14.60
CA ASP A 173 -10.38 9.97 15.31
C ASP A 173 -9.16 9.09 15.04
N VAL A 174 -8.17 9.64 14.34
CA VAL A 174 -6.96 8.90 13.93
C VAL A 174 -6.11 8.46 15.11
N PRO A 175 -5.81 9.30 16.13
CA PRO A 175 -5.06 8.87 17.31
C PRO A 175 -5.64 7.63 18.00
N THR A 176 -6.96 7.61 18.20
CA THR A 176 -7.65 6.46 18.78
C THR A 176 -7.50 5.21 17.89
N ALA A 177 -7.67 5.34 16.59
CA ALA A 177 -7.52 4.24 15.65
C ALA A 177 -6.10 3.66 15.64
N LEU A 178 -5.07 4.51 15.64
CA LEU A 178 -3.67 4.09 15.70
C LEU A 178 -3.38 3.29 16.97
N LYS A 179 -3.82 3.78 18.14
CA LYS A 179 -3.65 3.07 19.42
C LYS A 179 -4.35 1.71 19.42
N GLN A 180 -5.57 1.63 18.90
CA GLN A 180 -6.33 0.38 18.87
C GLN A 180 -5.70 -0.64 17.92
N LEU A 181 -5.29 -0.23 16.72
CA LEU A 181 -4.61 -1.12 15.77
C LEU A 181 -3.25 -1.58 16.29
N TYR A 182 -2.47 -0.68 16.88
CA TYR A 182 -1.19 -1.04 17.48
C TYR A 182 -1.34 -2.01 18.66
N ALA A 183 -2.35 -1.81 19.50
CA ALA A 183 -2.67 -2.71 20.60
C ALA A 183 -3.15 -4.10 20.12
N ALA A 184 -3.93 -4.14 19.04
CA ALA A 184 -4.39 -5.37 18.40
C ALA A 184 -3.21 -6.18 17.82
N ASN A 185 -2.30 -5.50 17.12
CA ASN A 185 -1.09 -6.08 16.57
C ASN A 185 -0.04 -4.99 16.28
N PRO A 186 1.05 -4.93 17.03
CA PRO A 186 2.11 -3.93 16.84
C PRO A 186 2.74 -3.92 15.43
N GLN A 187 2.67 -5.06 14.74
CA GLN A 187 3.17 -5.17 13.37
C GLN A 187 2.15 -4.75 12.31
N ALA A 188 0.88 -4.52 12.65
CA ALA A 188 -0.16 -4.25 11.66
C ALA A 188 0.04 -2.91 10.94
N LEU A 189 0.44 -1.87 11.66
CA LEU A 189 0.52 -0.52 11.11
C LEU A 189 1.76 -0.29 10.26
N MET A 190 1.56 0.31 9.08
CA MET A 190 2.61 0.78 8.19
C MET A 190 2.28 2.22 7.77
N PHE A 191 3.14 3.17 8.13
CA PHE A 191 2.94 4.58 7.76
C PHE A 191 3.29 4.83 6.29
N GLY A 192 2.62 5.83 5.69
CA GLY A 192 2.95 6.38 4.39
C GLY A 192 2.26 7.73 4.16
N THR A 193 2.81 8.53 3.27
CA THR A 193 2.35 9.90 3.00
C THR A 193 1.07 9.98 2.17
N ASP A 194 0.74 8.94 1.41
CA ASP A 194 -0.37 8.99 0.42
C ASP A 194 -0.16 10.09 -0.66
N LEU A 195 1.06 10.58 -0.87
CA LEU A 195 1.36 11.56 -1.91
C LEU A 195 1.10 10.99 -3.31
N PRO A 196 0.51 11.79 -4.23
CA PRO A 196 0.09 13.19 -4.11
C PRO A 196 -1.31 13.38 -3.48
N SER A 197 -1.85 12.42 -2.79
CA SER A 197 -3.16 12.45 -2.10
C SER A 197 -4.34 12.68 -3.07
N THR A 198 -4.28 12.03 -4.24
CA THR A 198 -5.31 12.17 -5.28
C THR A 198 -6.72 11.92 -4.74
N ARG A 199 -7.65 12.83 -5.00
CA ARG A 199 -9.04 12.78 -4.50
C ARG A 199 -9.19 12.72 -2.98
N ALA A 200 -8.15 12.99 -2.19
CA ALA A 200 -8.28 13.09 -0.75
C ALA A 200 -9.01 14.40 -0.40
N PRO A 201 -9.98 14.39 0.52
CA PRO A 201 -10.60 15.62 1.04
C PRO A 201 -9.59 16.58 1.66
N ARG A 202 -8.58 16.03 2.34
CA ARG A 202 -7.39 16.73 2.83
C ARG A 202 -6.15 15.94 2.38
N PRO A 203 -5.20 16.58 1.70
CA PRO A 203 -3.93 15.94 1.36
C PRO A 203 -3.07 15.70 2.60
N TYR A 204 -1.98 14.94 2.41
CA TYR A 204 -0.93 14.75 3.42
C TYR A 204 -0.38 16.09 3.90
N ALA A 205 -0.06 16.15 5.17
CA ALA A 205 0.67 17.24 5.80
C ALA A 205 1.68 16.67 6.83
N ASP A 206 2.74 17.43 7.12
CA ASP A 206 3.77 17.03 8.09
C ASP A 206 3.19 16.74 9.49
N SER A 207 2.07 17.38 9.82
CA SER A 207 1.30 17.08 11.03
C SER A 207 0.81 15.63 11.11
N ASP A 208 0.63 14.95 9.98
CA ASP A 208 0.22 13.54 9.97
C ASP A 208 1.36 12.62 10.43
N PHE A 209 2.61 12.96 10.06
CA PHE A 209 3.80 12.28 10.56
C PHE A 209 3.97 12.52 12.06
N LEU A 210 3.90 13.77 12.50
CA LEU A 210 4.02 14.13 13.91
C LEU A 210 2.94 13.46 14.76
N LEU A 211 1.71 13.40 14.26
CA LEU A 211 0.57 12.74 14.93
C LEU A 211 0.87 11.28 15.27
N VAL A 212 1.51 10.53 14.37
CA VAL A 212 1.87 9.13 14.63
C VAL A 212 2.90 9.05 15.76
N ALA A 213 3.96 9.87 15.71
CA ALA A 213 5.00 9.89 16.73
C ALA A 213 4.46 10.28 18.11
N GLU A 214 3.64 11.33 18.18
CA GLU A 214 3.01 11.79 19.42
C GLU A 214 2.01 10.78 19.98
N THR A 215 1.30 10.06 19.10
CA THR A 215 0.26 9.12 19.52
C THR A 215 0.83 7.82 20.07
N LEU A 216 1.86 7.27 19.43
CA LEU A 216 2.40 5.95 19.73
C LEU A 216 3.67 5.98 20.59
N GLY A 217 4.37 7.12 20.64
CA GLY A 217 5.69 7.23 21.23
C GLY A 217 6.81 6.76 20.29
N GLU A 218 8.04 7.13 20.60
CA GLU A 218 9.20 7.02 19.70
C GLU A 218 9.47 5.57 19.22
N GLU A 219 9.49 4.61 20.14
CA GLU A 219 9.81 3.22 19.83
C GLU A 219 8.76 2.58 18.91
N ALA A 220 7.48 2.72 19.24
CA ALA A 220 6.37 2.19 18.42
C ALA A 220 6.26 2.93 17.08
N ALA A 221 6.44 4.25 17.08
CA ALA A 221 6.40 5.05 15.86
C ALA A 221 7.52 4.64 14.88
N ARG A 222 8.72 4.33 15.34
CA ARG A 222 9.81 3.84 14.49
C ARG A 222 9.42 2.57 13.75
N ALA A 223 8.84 1.59 14.45
CA ALA A 223 8.37 0.36 13.80
C ALA A 223 7.31 0.65 12.74
N VAL A 224 6.36 1.55 13.03
CA VAL A 224 5.28 1.94 12.12
C VAL A 224 5.82 2.75 10.93
N PHE A 225 6.83 3.59 11.12
CA PHE A 225 7.43 4.39 10.05
C PHE A 225 8.29 3.59 9.09
N PHE A 226 8.92 2.51 9.55
CA PHE A 226 9.91 1.80 8.73
C PHE A 226 9.86 0.28 8.89
N ASP A 227 10.09 -0.26 10.09
CA ASP A 227 10.41 -1.68 10.28
C ASP A 227 9.28 -2.60 9.79
N ASN A 228 8.03 -2.28 10.10
CA ASN A 228 6.86 -3.06 9.70
C ASN A 228 6.68 -3.12 8.17
N ALA A 229 6.89 -2.00 7.49
CA ALA A 229 6.78 -1.95 6.03
C ALA A 229 7.98 -2.64 5.38
N ALA A 230 9.20 -2.41 5.85
CA ALA A 230 10.41 -3.02 5.31
C ALA A 230 10.35 -4.56 5.39
N ASP A 231 9.84 -5.11 6.50
CA ASP A 231 9.62 -6.54 6.66
C ASP A 231 8.52 -7.07 5.73
N PHE A 232 7.36 -6.43 5.74
CA PHE A 232 6.20 -6.90 4.98
C PHE A 232 6.40 -6.86 3.46
N TYR A 233 7.00 -5.79 2.95
CA TYR A 233 7.36 -5.65 1.53
C TYR A 233 8.66 -6.36 1.15
N GLN A 234 9.34 -7.00 2.11
CA GLN A 234 10.57 -7.77 1.90
C GLN A 234 11.70 -6.96 1.25
N VAL A 235 11.77 -5.66 1.53
CA VAL A 235 12.70 -4.72 0.90
C VAL A 235 14.17 -5.15 1.08
N LEU A 236 14.52 -5.68 2.25
CA LEU A 236 15.90 -6.04 2.59
C LEU A 236 16.37 -7.40 2.06
N ARG A 237 15.46 -8.24 1.54
CA ARG A 237 15.85 -9.55 0.97
C ARG A 237 16.62 -9.44 -0.34
N GLN A 238 16.43 -8.37 -1.11
CA GLN A 238 17.14 -8.15 -2.39
C GLN A 238 18.65 -7.92 -2.23
N GLN A 239 19.11 -7.38 -1.12
CA GLN A 239 20.54 -7.15 -0.88
C GLN A 239 21.36 -8.43 -0.70
N SER A 240 20.69 -9.53 -0.29
CA SER A 240 21.35 -10.82 -0.05
C SER A 240 21.62 -11.63 -1.33
N THR A 241 20.89 -11.39 -2.40
CA THR A 241 21.01 -12.15 -3.68
C THR A 241 22.00 -11.54 -4.66
N HIS A 242 22.29 -10.24 -4.57
CA HIS A 242 23.24 -9.54 -5.45
C HIS A 242 24.68 -9.53 -4.90
N GLY A 243 24.91 -10.04 -3.70
CA GLY A 243 26.25 -10.13 -3.08
C GLY A 243 26.98 -11.45 -3.27
N ARG A 244 26.47 -12.35 -4.12
CA ARG A 244 27.08 -13.66 -4.42
C ARG A 244 27.24 -13.87 -5.94
N ALA A 245 27.82 -12.94 -6.63
CA ALA A 245 28.33 -13.13 -7.99
C ALA A 245 29.79 -12.71 -8.06
#